data_dcd53205c41d66c045887738571a06b9
#
_entry.id   dcd53205c41d66c045887738571a06b9
#
_cell.length_a   1.000
_cell.length_b   1.000
_cell.length_c   1.000
_cell.angle_alpha   90.00
_cell.angle_beta   90.00
_cell.angle_gamma   90.00
#
_symmetry.space_group_name_H-M   'P 1'
#
loop_
_entity.id
_entity.type
_entity.pdbx_description
1 polymer ?
#
loop_
_entity_poly.entity_id
_entity_poly.type
_entity_poly.pdbx_seq_one_letter_code
_entity_poly.pdbx_strand_id
1 'polypeptide(L)'
;MKAIRTKRSIVAVMATVLAALALGATATLPPAVAAPSAGGQIPLQGAVNVRDIGGHRTYDGATVKSGKVIRADALSGLTDADVAVLAGRALKSVVDLRTPGEVQFMGADRLPAGVPLVARPIDDTGLFTQMMQIIQSKDPQRQQDALGNGGAEKIMNGVYASFLTAGSRAAFGATIRELASTDGAVLYHCTSGKDRTGFLTYVLLRAVGVPEQTARQDYLRSNDFRAAADAKLREQVKQAGYMQNPDLLIPLQEVRDDYLDTAVRKLEQEYGSFGTFLTDGLGIDGFTLVKLRKNLVG
;
A
#
# COMPACT_ATOMS: atom_id res chain seq x y z
N MET A 1 10.78 38.46 -3.51
CA MET A 1 9.42 38.12 -3.96
C MET A 1 9.35 37.22 -5.22
N LYS A 2 10.41 37.03 -6.01
CA LYS A 2 10.40 36.11 -7.20
C LYS A 2 10.50 34.62 -6.87
N ALA A 3 11.17 34.21 -5.78
CA ALA A 3 11.39 32.81 -5.43
C ALA A 3 10.15 32.06 -4.91
N ILE A 4 9.16 32.77 -4.33
CA ILE A 4 7.94 32.17 -3.77
C ILE A 4 6.92 31.85 -4.87
N ARG A 5 6.90 32.62 -5.97
CA ARG A 5 6.00 32.35 -7.11
C ARG A 5 6.38 31.08 -7.89
N THR A 6 7.67 30.79 -8.00
CA THR A 6 8.18 29.61 -8.74
C THR A 6 7.83 28.29 -8.02
N LYS A 7 7.88 28.26 -6.69
CA LYS A 7 7.52 27.06 -5.90
C LYS A 7 6.05 26.67 -6.00
N ARG A 8 5.12 27.65 -6.03
CA ARG A 8 3.67 27.40 -6.18
C ARG A 8 3.30 26.87 -7.57
N SER A 9 3.96 27.29 -8.63
CA SER A 9 3.71 26.82 -9.99
C SER A 9 4.22 25.38 -10.20
N ILE A 10 5.32 24.99 -9.56
CA ILE A 10 5.90 23.65 -9.70
C ILE A 10 5.05 22.59 -8.98
N VAL A 11 4.54 22.92 -7.79
CA VAL A 11 3.62 22.04 -7.05
C VAL A 11 2.31 21.83 -7.82
N ALA A 12 1.79 22.87 -8.48
CA ALA A 12 0.57 22.76 -9.28
C ALA A 12 0.73 21.87 -10.53
N VAL A 13 1.90 21.88 -11.19
CA VAL A 13 2.14 21.08 -12.41
C VAL A 13 2.32 19.59 -12.07
N MET A 14 2.98 19.26 -10.96
CA MET A 14 3.12 17.85 -10.55
C MET A 14 1.85 17.28 -9.92
N ALA A 15 1.08 18.09 -9.20
CA ALA A 15 -0.27 17.71 -8.78
C ALA A 15 -1.16 17.41 -10.02
N THR A 16 -0.95 18.12 -11.15
CA THR A 16 -1.66 17.87 -12.40
C THR A 16 -1.21 16.57 -13.08
N VAL A 17 0.07 16.22 -13.04
CA VAL A 17 0.57 14.96 -13.63
C VAL A 17 0.13 13.74 -12.82
N LEU A 18 0.06 13.85 -11.50
CA LEU A 18 -0.47 12.80 -10.61
C LEU A 18 -2.00 12.86 -10.44
N ALA A 19 -2.62 14.05 -10.51
CA ALA A 19 -4.08 14.21 -10.53
C ALA A 19 -4.71 13.87 -11.89
N ALA A 20 -3.95 13.89 -13.00
CA ALA A 20 -4.39 13.37 -14.29
C ALA A 20 -4.58 11.82 -14.28
N LEU A 21 -4.17 11.14 -13.23
CA LEU A 21 -4.56 9.76 -12.95
C LEU A 21 -6.06 9.62 -12.62
N ALA A 22 -6.74 10.72 -12.27
CA ALA A 22 -8.16 10.72 -11.90
C ALA A 22 -9.12 11.17 -13.03
N LEU A 23 -8.62 11.67 -14.17
CA LEU A 23 -9.46 12.22 -15.23
C LEU A 23 -9.18 11.52 -16.56
N GLY A 24 -10.00 10.54 -16.89
CA GLY A 24 -10.13 10.08 -18.26
C GLY A 24 -10.17 8.58 -18.51
N ALA A 25 -11.19 7.92 -18.01
CA ALA A 25 -11.69 6.72 -18.68
C ALA A 25 -13.22 6.68 -18.50
N THR A 26 -13.95 7.02 -19.53
CA THR A 26 -15.31 6.52 -19.71
C THR A 26 -15.17 5.02 -20.02
N ALA A 27 -15.08 4.21 -18.99
CA ALA A 27 -15.12 2.77 -19.13
C ALA A 27 -16.60 2.34 -19.16
N THR A 28 -17.02 1.81 -20.26
CA THR A 28 -18.20 0.94 -20.35
C THR A 28 -17.99 -0.23 -19.41
N LEU A 29 -18.92 -0.43 -18.47
CA LEU A 29 -18.91 -1.54 -17.52
C LEU A 29 -18.93 -2.87 -18.29
N PRO A 30 -18.02 -3.79 -17.97
CA PRO A 30 -18.13 -5.17 -18.44
C PRO A 30 -19.21 -5.94 -17.66
N PRO A 31 -19.81 -6.98 -18.27
CA PRO A 31 -20.89 -7.73 -17.67
C PRO A 31 -20.39 -8.73 -16.61
N ALA A 32 -21.29 -8.99 -15.67
CA ALA A 32 -21.36 -10.14 -14.76
C ALA A 32 -20.10 -10.58 -13.99
N VAL A 33 -20.21 -10.38 -12.70
CA VAL A 33 -19.32 -10.79 -11.63
C VAL A 33 -19.07 -12.31 -11.66
N ALA A 34 -17.85 -12.70 -11.97
CA ALA A 34 -17.33 -14.02 -11.61
C ALA A 34 -17.27 -14.14 -10.08
N ALA A 35 -17.51 -15.35 -9.55
CA ALA A 35 -17.43 -15.65 -8.13
C ALA A 35 -16.10 -15.11 -7.54
N PRO A 36 -16.11 -14.56 -6.32
CA PRO A 36 -14.92 -13.94 -5.75
C PRO A 36 -13.81 -14.98 -5.59
N SER A 37 -12.77 -14.84 -6.40
CA SER A 37 -11.49 -15.49 -6.14
C SER A 37 -10.93 -14.98 -4.82
N ALA A 38 -10.19 -15.82 -4.07
CA ALA A 38 -9.48 -15.40 -2.87
C ALA A 38 -8.75 -14.07 -3.14
N GLY A 39 -8.96 -13.06 -2.31
CA GLY A 39 -8.45 -11.72 -2.54
C GLY A 39 -9.19 -10.98 -3.67
N GLY A 40 -10.52 -10.94 -3.66
CA GLY A 40 -11.34 -10.33 -4.70
C GLY A 40 -11.08 -8.84 -4.91
N GLN A 41 -10.79 -8.44 -6.17
CA GLN A 41 -10.63 -7.04 -6.54
C GLN A 41 -11.92 -6.26 -6.27
N ILE A 42 -11.77 -5.05 -5.76
CA ILE A 42 -12.84 -4.05 -5.67
C ILE A 42 -12.52 -2.99 -6.72
N PRO A 43 -13.19 -3.02 -7.87
CA PRO A 43 -12.88 -2.08 -8.95
C PRO A 43 -13.33 -0.68 -8.55
N LEU A 44 -12.38 0.26 -8.52
CA LEU A 44 -12.61 1.69 -8.31
C LEU A 44 -11.98 2.47 -9.47
N GLN A 45 -12.48 3.68 -9.74
CA GLN A 45 -11.97 4.55 -10.78
C GLN A 45 -10.72 5.32 -10.32
N GLY A 46 -10.71 5.75 -9.06
CA GLY A 46 -9.67 6.59 -8.49
C GLY A 46 -8.61 5.83 -7.66
N ALA A 47 -8.70 4.51 -7.57
CA ALA A 47 -7.71 3.65 -6.93
C ALA A 47 -7.67 2.30 -7.65
N VAL A 48 -6.47 1.72 -7.81
CA VAL A 48 -6.28 0.54 -8.69
C VAL A 48 -5.89 -0.73 -7.92
N ASN A 49 -5.28 -0.61 -6.74
CA ASN A 49 -4.78 -1.73 -5.95
C ASN A 49 -5.70 -2.05 -4.76
N VAL A 50 -7.01 -2.05 -5.02
CA VAL A 50 -8.04 -2.24 -3.98
C VAL A 50 -8.60 -3.66 -4.02
N ARG A 51 -8.54 -4.38 -2.88
CA ARG A 51 -9.08 -5.73 -2.77
C ARG A 51 -9.42 -6.14 -1.34
N ASP A 52 -10.38 -7.03 -1.23
CA ASP A 52 -10.67 -7.82 -0.03
C ASP A 52 -9.62 -8.93 0.10
N ILE A 53 -9.08 -9.17 1.29
CA ILE A 53 -8.09 -10.23 1.52
C ILE A 53 -8.74 -11.56 1.98
N GLY A 54 -10.06 -11.68 1.96
CA GLY A 54 -10.76 -12.91 2.30
C GLY A 54 -10.58 -14.03 1.28
N GLY A 55 -11.00 -15.24 1.64
CA GLY A 55 -10.96 -16.42 0.76
C GLY A 55 -9.68 -17.24 0.80
N HIS A 56 -8.60 -16.76 1.45
CA HIS A 56 -7.39 -17.55 1.65
C HIS A 56 -7.59 -18.68 2.65
N ARG A 57 -7.11 -19.90 2.32
CA ARG A 57 -7.15 -21.03 3.24
C ARG A 57 -6.02 -20.98 4.26
N THR A 58 -6.34 -21.36 5.47
CA THR A 58 -5.39 -21.54 6.57
C THR A 58 -4.86 -22.98 6.61
N TYR A 59 -3.78 -23.24 7.35
CA TYR A 59 -3.18 -24.57 7.51
C TYR A 59 -4.15 -25.62 8.07
N ASP A 60 -5.10 -25.21 8.91
CA ASP A 60 -6.11 -26.08 9.51
C ASP A 60 -7.38 -26.22 8.65
N GLY A 61 -7.35 -25.72 7.40
CA GLY A 61 -8.42 -25.86 6.42
C GLY A 61 -9.55 -24.83 6.53
N ALA A 62 -9.53 -23.96 7.53
CA ALA A 62 -10.45 -22.83 7.63
C ALA A 62 -10.17 -21.77 6.55
N THR A 63 -11.02 -20.75 6.44
CA THR A 63 -10.89 -19.72 5.40
C THR A 63 -10.94 -18.33 6.00
N VAL A 64 -10.11 -17.41 5.52
CA VAL A 64 -10.18 -15.99 5.88
C VAL A 64 -11.50 -15.43 5.36
N LYS A 65 -12.30 -14.83 6.26
CA LYS A 65 -13.63 -14.28 5.95
C LYS A 65 -13.50 -13.09 5.00
N SER A 66 -14.33 -13.07 3.96
CA SER A 66 -14.50 -11.89 3.11
C SER A 66 -15.29 -10.79 3.82
N GLY A 67 -15.12 -9.54 3.40
CA GLY A 67 -15.84 -8.39 3.95
C GLY A 67 -15.30 -7.91 5.31
N LYS A 68 -14.16 -8.43 5.77
CA LYS A 68 -13.57 -8.03 7.05
C LYS A 68 -12.35 -7.12 6.87
N VAL A 69 -11.54 -7.37 5.86
CA VAL A 69 -10.30 -6.62 5.65
C VAL A 69 -10.16 -6.24 4.19
N ILE A 70 -10.02 -4.94 3.95
CA ILE A 70 -9.78 -4.38 2.62
C ILE A 70 -8.42 -3.71 2.63
N ARG A 71 -7.62 -3.97 1.61
CA ARG A 71 -6.38 -3.23 1.38
C ARG A 71 -6.50 -2.35 0.14
N ALA A 72 -5.83 -1.20 0.13
CA ALA A 72 -5.91 -0.23 -0.96
C ALA A 72 -4.61 0.54 -1.18
N ASP A 73 -4.53 1.22 -2.33
CA ASP A 73 -3.69 2.39 -2.54
C ASP A 73 -4.43 3.67 -2.07
N ALA A 74 -3.81 4.85 -2.23
CA ALA A 74 -4.34 6.11 -1.72
C ALA A 74 -5.77 6.40 -2.22
N LEU A 75 -6.61 6.88 -1.31
CA LEU A 75 -8.02 7.13 -1.56
C LEU A 75 -8.32 8.59 -1.91
N SER A 76 -7.31 9.45 -2.02
CA SER A 76 -7.47 10.87 -2.34
C SER A 76 -8.05 11.13 -3.74
N GLY A 77 -7.83 10.19 -4.68
CA GLY A 77 -8.33 10.26 -6.06
C GLY A 77 -9.73 9.67 -6.29
N LEU A 78 -10.42 9.18 -5.25
CA LEU A 78 -11.71 8.52 -5.41
C LEU A 78 -12.78 9.45 -6.00
N THR A 79 -13.62 8.91 -6.88
CA THR A 79 -14.82 9.57 -7.39
C THR A 79 -15.99 9.41 -6.41
N ASP A 80 -17.10 10.13 -6.63
CA ASP A 80 -18.31 9.93 -5.82
C ASP A 80 -18.88 8.51 -5.98
N ALA A 81 -18.74 7.92 -7.17
CA ALA A 81 -19.12 6.54 -7.43
C ALA A 81 -18.27 5.55 -6.61
N ASP A 82 -16.95 5.80 -6.51
CA ASP A 82 -16.06 4.98 -5.69
C ASP A 82 -16.40 5.07 -4.21
N VAL A 83 -16.69 6.29 -3.72
CA VAL A 83 -17.12 6.52 -2.33
C VAL A 83 -18.42 5.76 -2.05
N ALA A 84 -19.37 5.73 -2.99
CA ALA A 84 -20.60 4.94 -2.86
C ALA A 84 -20.33 3.42 -2.81
N VAL A 85 -19.38 2.92 -3.63
CA VAL A 85 -18.93 1.51 -3.56
C VAL A 85 -18.37 1.18 -2.18
N LEU A 86 -17.52 2.05 -1.63
CA LEU A 86 -16.94 1.85 -0.29
C LEU A 86 -18.00 1.98 0.82
N ALA A 87 -18.99 2.85 0.69
CA ALA A 87 -20.11 2.97 1.63
C ALA A 87 -20.88 1.65 1.79
N GLY A 88 -21.02 0.89 0.70
CA GLY A 88 -21.65 -0.45 0.72
C GLY A 88 -20.82 -1.55 1.40
N ARG A 89 -19.59 -1.28 1.87
CA ARG A 89 -18.66 -2.25 2.47
C ARG A 89 -18.73 -2.34 4.00
N ALA A 90 -19.65 -1.63 4.65
CA ALA A 90 -19.77 -1.60 6.11
C ALA A 90 -18.46 -1.26 6.85
N LEU A 91 -17.67 -0.33 6.30
CA LEU A 91 -16.40 0.09 6.86
C LEU A 91 -16.61 0.68 8.27
N LYS A 92 -15.83 0.21 9.22
CA LYS A 92 -15.77 0.74 10.59
C LYS A 92 -14.67 1.77 10.76
N SER A 93 -13.59 1.64 9.99
CA SER A 93 -12.49 2.62 9.95
C SER A 93 -11.68 2.46 8.66
N VAL A 94 -10.95 3.53 8.34
CA VAL A 94 -9.88 3.52 7.36
C VAL A 94 -8.57 3.88 8.06
N VAL A 95 -7.55 3.05 7.89
CA VAL A 95 -6.21 3.27 8.45
C VAL A 95 -5.29 3.78 7.35
N ASP A 96 -4.81 5.01 7.48
CA ASP A 96 -3.86 5.62 6.56
C ASP A 96 -2.42 5.45 7.09
N LEU A 97 -1.60 4.67 6.36
CA LEU A 97 -0.20 4.42 6.67
C LEU A 97 0.75 5.44 6.04
N ARG A 98 0.24 6.42 5.29
CA ARG A 98 1.04 7.45 4.63
C ARG A 98 1.68 8.39 5.65
N THR A 99 2.85 8.88 5.31
CA THR A 99 3.50 9.97 6.04
C THR A 99 2.73 11.29 5.85
N PRO A 100 2.85 12.24 6.77
CA PRO A 100 2.23 13.56 6.61
C PRO A 100 2.64 14.27 5.31
N GLY A 101 3.89 14.07 4.85
CA GLY A 101 4.38 14.65 3.60
C GLY A 101 3.66 14.08 2.37
N GLU A 102 3.39 12.78 2.35
CA GLU A 102 2.61 12.14 1.28
C GLU A 102 1.17 12.67 1.26
N VAL A 103 0.53 12.78 2.44
CA VAL A 103 -0.84 13.33 2.56
C VAL A 103 -0.89 14.79 2.10
N GLN A 104 0.08 15.61 2.51
CA GLN A 104 0.16 17.01 2.09
C GLN A 104 0.29 17.16 0.57
N PHE A 105 1.01 16.25 -0.07
CA PHE A 105 1.23 16.28 -1.52
C PHE A 105 0.07 15.70 -2.32
N MET A 106 -0.45 14.55 -1.92
CA MET A 106 -1.48 13.81 -2.66
C MET A 106 -2.91 14.21 -2.30
N GLY A 107 -3.09 14.91 -1.19
CA GLY A 107 -4.40 15.28 -0.65
C GLY A 107 -4.95 14.25 0.36
N ALA A 108 -5.96 14.71 1.10
CA ALA A 108 -6.70 13.89 2.04
C ALA A 108 -7.54 12.82 1.33
N ASP A 109 -7.80 11.72 2.00
CA ASP A 109 -8.65 10.67 1.47
C ASP A 109 -10.12 11.12 1.36
N ARG A 110 -10.80 10.62 0.34
CA ARG A 110 -12.23 10.77 0.13
C ARG A 110 -12.93 9.53 0.68
N LEU A 111 -13.61 9.67 1.79
CA LEU A 111 -14.23 8.56 2.52
C LEU A 111 -15.76 8.67 2.53
N PRO A 112 -16.47 7.55 2.71
CA PRO A 112 -17.90 7.58 3.00
C PRO A 112 -18.18 8.36 4.30
N ALA A 113 -19.31 9.06 4.33
CA ALA A 113 -19.71 9.84 5.50
C ALA A 113 -19.79 8.96 6.75
N GLY A 114 -19.24 9.44 7.86
CA GLY A 114 -19.26 8.75 9.15
C GLY A 114 -18.19 7.64 9.31
N VAL A 115 -17.37 7.35 8.29
CA VAL A 115 -16.25 6.42 8.41
C VAL A 115 -15.03 7.19 8.94
N PRO A 116 -14.50 6.83 10.13
CA PRO A 116 -13.34 7.51 10.69
C PRO A 116 -12.06 7.17 9.95
N LEU A 117 -11.19 8.17 9.78
CA LEU A 117 -9.81 8.01 9.32
C LEU A 117 -8.88 7.94 10.53
N VAL A 118 -8.07 6.90 10.58
CA VAL A 118 -7.07 6.67 11.62
C VAL A 118 -5.67 6.79 11.02
N ALA A 119 -4.98 7.89 11.27
CA ALA A 119 -3.60 8.07 10.81
C ALA A 119 -2.63 7.21 11.64
N ARG A 120 -1.89 6.33 10.96
CA ARG A 120 -0.80 5.52 11.52
C ARG A 120 0.41 5.54 10.60
N PRO A 121 1.08 6.70 10.49
CA PRO A 121 2.16 6.87 9.51
C PRO A 121 3.30 5.87 9.77
N ILE A 122 3.75 5.26 8.68
CA ILE A 122 4.94 4.41 8.66
C ILE A 122 5.97 5.12 7.80
N ASP A 123 7.14 5.36 8.38
CA ASP A 123 8.24 6.03 7.70
C ASP A 123 8.67 5.24 6.46
N ASP A 124 8.77 5.95 5.35
CA ASP A 124 9.25 5.44 4.07
C ASP A 124 10.74 5.73 3.84
N THR A 125 11.49 6.10 4.89
CA THR A 125 12.89 6.53 4.84
C THR A 125 13.14 7.74 3.94
N GLY A 126 12.09 8.55 3.72
CA GLY A 126 12.13 9.69 2.81
C GLY A 126 12.06 9.31 1.34
N LEU A 127 11.68 8.07 1.00
CA LEU A 127 11.55 7.57 -0.38
C LEU A 127 10.71 8.53 -1.24
N PHE A 128 9.54 8.92 -0.75
CA PHE A 128 8.64 9.81 -1.50
C PHE A 128 9.32 11.13 -1.87
N THR A 129 9.99 11.78 -0.91
CA THR A 129 10.69 13.04 -1.12
C THR A 129 11.88 12.87 -2.06
N GLN A 130 12.68 11.81 -1.88
CA GLN A 130 13.83 11.52 -2.73
C GLN A 130 13.41 11.26 -4.17
N MET A 131 12.39 10.44 -4.38
CA MET A 131 11.84 10.15 -5.72
C MET A 131 11.37 11.43 -6.42
N MET A 132 10.65 12.30 -5.70
CA MET A 132 10.20 13.57 -6.25
C MET A 132 11.35 14.48 -6.64
N GLN A 133 12.43 14.56 -5.84
CA GLN A 133 13.62 15.34 -6.14
C GLN A 133 14.39 14.79 -7.35
N ILE A 134 14.48 13.46 -7.48
CA ILE A 134 15.16 12.80 -8.60
C ILE A 134 14.39 13.08 -9.91
N ILE A 135 13.08 12.88 -9.92
CA ILE A 135 12.24 13.13 -11.10
C ILE A 135 12.28 14.62 -11.47
N GLN A 136 12.12 15.51 -10.50
CA GLN A 136 12.09 16.97 -10.74
C GLN A 136 13.43 17.54 -11.17
N SER A 137 14.54 16.85 -10.93
CA SER A 137 15.87 17.30 -11.37
C SER A 137 15.92 17.49 -12.89
N LYS A 138 15.16 16.68 -13.65
CA LYS A 138 15.21 16.59 -15.13
C LYS A 138 16.64 16.33 -15.65
N ASP A 139 17.50 15.82 -14.82
CA ASP A 139 18.90 15.53 -15.11
C ASP A 139 19.07 14.01 -15.29
N PRO A 140 19.27 13.52 -16.53
CA PRO A 140 19.37 12.10 -16.80
C PRO A 140 20.56 11.43 -16.09
N GLN A 141 21.69 12.15 -15.92
CA GLN A 141 22.83 11.60 -15.22
C GLN A 141 22.54 11.42 -13.74
N ARG A 142 21.98 12.42 -13.09
CA ARG A 142 21.57 12.35 -11.68
C ARG A 142 20.52 11.24 -11.45
N GLN A 143 19.59 11.07 -12.38
CA GLN A 143 18.58 10.01 -12.32
C GLN A 143 19.22 8.63 -12.47
N GLN A 144 20.16 8.49 -13.41
CA GLN A 144 20.91 7.25 -13.60
C GLN A 144 21.79 6.91 -12.39
N ASP A 145 22.49 7.90 -11.82
CA ASP A 145 23.35 7.70 -10.66
C ASP A 145 22.55 7.28 -9.41
N ALA A 146 21.35 7.85 -9.25
CA ALA A 146 20.49 7.56 -8.09
C ALA A 146 19.73 6.24 -8.19
N LEU A 147 19.21 5.90 -9.38
CA LEU A 147 18.28 4.80 -9.58
C LEU A 147 18.85 3.63 -10.39
N GLY A 148 19.87 3.89 -11.23
CA GLY A 148 20.51 2.86 -12.04
C GLY A 148 21.42 1.94 -11.23
N ASN A 149 21.89 0.86 -11.89
CA ASN A 149 22.91 -0.05 -11.34
C ASN A 149 22.57 -0.61 -9.95
N GLY A 150 21.29 -0.89 -9.69
CA GLY A 150 20.82 -1.41 -8.41
C GLY A 150 20.53 -0.30 -7.36
N GLY A 151 20.62 0.98 -7.73
CA GLY A 151 20.33 2.10 -6.81
C GLY A 151 18.88 2.10 -6.32
N ALA A 152 17.92 1.89 -7.23
CA ALA A 152 16.51 1.81 -6.90
C ALA A 152 16.19 0.61 -5.99
N GLU A 153 16.76 -0.55 -6.26
CA GLU A 153 16.65 -1.75 -5.43
C GLU A 153 17.24 -1.54 -4.02
N LYS A 154 18.37 -0.87 -3.94
CA LYS A 154 19.00 -0.53 -2.64
C LYS A 154 18.10 0.39 -1.82
N ILE A 155 17.46 1.37 -2.44
CA ILE A 155 16.48 2.25 -1.78
C ILE A 155 15.31 1.42 -1.25
N MET A 156 14.73 0.54 -2.07
CA MET A 156 13.61 -0.31 -1.66
C MET A 156 14.00 -1.25 -0.52
N ASN A 157 15.16 -1.88 -0.56
CA ASN A 157 15.65 -2.71 0.56
C ASN A 157 15.77 -1.89 1.86
N GLY A 158 16.19 -0.63 1.78
CA GLY A 158 16.20 0.29 2.92
C GLY A 158 14.81 0.55 3.49
N VAL A 159 13.81 0.75 2.63
CA VAL A 159 12.41 0.91 3.03
C VAL A 159 11.89 -0.33 3.75
N TYR A 160 12.13 -1.53 3.19
CA TYR A 160 11.67 -2.77 3.83
C TYR A 160 12.38 -3.06 5.15
N ALA A 161 13.66 -2.72 5.26
CA ALA A 161 14.37 -2.80 6.54
C ALA A 161 13.78 -1.85 7.61
N SER A 162 13.24 -0.69 7.20
CA SER A 162 12.62 0.28 8.11
C SER A 162 11.28 -0.18 8.68
N PHE A 163 10.64 -1.20 8.11
CA PHE A 163 9.40 -1.76 8.66
C PHE A 163 9.58 -2.40 10.05
N LEU A 164 10.83 -2.70 10.43
CA LEU A 164 11.19 -3.22 11.74
C LEU A 164 11.59 -2.13 12.76
N THR A 165 11.54 -0.84 12.41
CA THR A 165 11.74 0.24 13.38
C THR A 165 10.62 0.25 14.44
N ALA A 166 10.90 0.80 15.61
CA ALA A 166 9.92 0.85 16.71
C ALA A 166 8.60 1.56 16.29
N GLY A 167 8.70 2.66 15.53
CA GLY A 167 7.52 3.39 15.03
C GLY A 167 6.68 2.56 14.06
N SER A 168 7.33 1.92 13.08
CA SER A 168 6.65 1.06 12.11
C SER A 168 5.97 -0.13 12.78
N ARG A 169 6.67 -0.80 13.71
CA ARG A 169 6.11 -1.93 14.47
C ARG A 169 4.90 -1.52 15.31
N ALA A 170 4.97 -0.36 15.97
CA ALA A 170 3.86 0.18 16.75
C ALA A 170 2.62 0.42 15.88
N ALA A 171 2.79 0.99 14.67
CA ALA A 171 1.71 1.25 13.71
C ALA A 171 1.10 -0.06 13.18
N PHE A 172 1.92 -1.03 12.77
CA PHE A 172 1.46 -2.35 12.34
C PHE A 172 0.72 -3.10 13.45
N GLY A 173 1.31 -3.15 14.65
CA GLY A 173 0.70 -3.82 15.80
C GLY A 173 -0.63 -3.20 16.21
N ALA A 174 -0.73 -1.86 16.22
CA ALA A 174 -1.98 -1.15 16.49
C ALA A 174 -3.07 -1.48 15.46
N THR A 175 -2.70 -1.60 14.17
CA THR A 175 -3.65 -1.97 13.12
C THR A 175 -4.14 -3.42 13.27
N ILE A 176 -3.26 -4.35 13.60
CA ILE A 176 -3.65 -5.75 13.85
C ILE A 176 -4.55 -5.87 15.09
N ARG A 177 -4.26 -5.13 16.17
CA ARG A 177 -5.13 -5.10 17.38
C ARG A 177 -6.51 -4.53 17.07
N GLU A 178 -6.59 -3.50 16.24
CA GLU A 178 -7.88 -2.97 15.77
C GLU A 178 -8.66 -4.03 15.00
N LEU A 179 -8.02 -4.72 14.05
CA LEU A 179 -8.63 -5.83 13.30
C LEU A 179 -9.09 -6.97 14.20
N ALA A 180 -8.41 -7.23 15.31
CA ALA A 180 -8.81 -8.26 16.28
C ALA A 180 -10.07 -7.88 17.06
N SER A 181 -10.38 -6.60 17.21
CA SER A 181 -11.46 -6.10 18.06
C SER A 181 -12.64 -5.46 17.32
N THR A 182 -12.48 -5.18 16.02
CA THR A 182 -13.50 -4.48 15.23
C THR A 182 -14.52 -5.47 14.65
N ASP A 183 -15.79 -5.28 14.95
CA ASP A 183 -16.86 -6.02 14.29
C ASP A 183 -17.33 -5.26 13.04
N GLY A 184 -16.82 -5.66 11.89
CA GLY A 184 -17.06 -5.07 10.57
C GLY A 184 -15.79 -4.99 9.75
N ALA A 185 -15.83 -4.26 8.64
CA ALA A 185 -14.70 -4.13 7.75
C ALA A 185 -13.75 -3.01 8.20
N VAL A 186 -12.44 -3.27 8.13
CA VAL A 186 -11.38 -2.24 8.23
C VAL A 186 -10.65 -2.18 6.89
N LEU A 187 -10.50 -0.97 6.37
CA LEU A 187 -9.66 -0.72 5.22
C LEU A 187 -8.33 -0.14 5.70
N TYR A 188 -7.20 -0.60 5.18
CA TYR A 188 -5.91 0.06 5.38
C TYR A 188 -5.20 0.27 4.05
N HIS A 189 -4.46 1.36 3.97
CA HIS A 189 -3.77 1.75 2.74
C HIS A 189 -2.48 2.53 3.01
N CYS A 190 -1.67 2.68 1.97
CA CYS A 190 -0.58 3.65 1.88
C CYS A 190 -0.68 4.39 0.55
N THR A 191 0.41 4.91 0.00
CA THR A 191 0.40 5.62 -1.28
C THR A 191 0.08 4.71 -2.46
N SER A 192 0.84 3.63 -2.65
CA SER A 192 0.66 2.67 -3.75
C SER A 192 -0.05 1.38 -3.35
N GLY A 193 -0.36 1.20 -2.07
CA GLY A 193 -1.00 0.00 -1.54
C GLY A 193 -0.17 -1.28 -1.68
N LYS A 194 1.14 -1.17 -1.98
CA LYS A 194 1.98 -2.32 -2.30
C LYS A 194 2.99 -2.69 -1.20
N ASP A 195 3.77 -1.72 -0.66
CA ASP A 195 4.88 -1.98 0.27
C ASP A 195 4.40 -2.07 1.73
N ARG A 196 4.12 -0.95 2.40
CA ARG A 196 3.62 -0.89 3.79
C ARG A 196 2.34 -1.69 3.97
N THR A 197 1.39 -1.46 3.08
CA THR A 197 0.12 -2.20 2.99
C THR A 197 0.36 -3.68 2.71
N GLY A 198 1.29 -3.99 1.80
CA GLY A 198 1.64 -5.36 1.44
C GLY A 198 2.31 -6.13 2.56
N PHE A 199 3.27 -5.52 3.25
CA PHE A 199 3.91 -6.12 4.42
C PHE A 199 2.92 -6.36 5.56
N LEU A 200 2.05 -5.38 5.86
CA LEU A 200 0.99 -5.57 6.84
C LEU A 200 0.06 -6.74 6.48
N THR A 201 -0.33 -6.85 5.21
CA THR A 201 -1.17 -7.96 4.73
C THR A 201 -0.45 -9.31 4.86
N TYR A 202 0.83 -9.38 4.48
CA TYR A 202 1.65 -10.58 4.63
C TYR A 202 1.71 -11.03 6.09
N VAL A 203 2.00 -10.11 7.02
CA VAL A 203 2.03 -10.40 8.45
C VAL A 203 0.66 -10.85 8.97
N LEU A 204 -0.40 -10.15 8.58
CA LEU A 204 -1.78 -10.45 9.00
C LEU A 204 -2.22 -11.84 8.54
N LEU A 205 -2.04 -12.18 7.27
CA LEU A 205 -2.40 -13.48 6.70
C LEU A 205 -1.66 -14.61 7.41
N ARG A 206 -0.36 -14.46 7.65
CA ARG A 206 0.42 -15.44 8.41
C ARG A 206 -0.04 -15.56 9.87
N ALA A 207 -0.34 -14.43 10.52
CA ALA A 207 -0.81 -14.42 11.92
C ALA A 207 -2.13 -15.19 12.10
N VAL A 208 -3.01 -15.18 11.09
CA VAL A 208 -4.25 -15.96 11.12
C VAL A 208 -4.10 -17.39 10.59
N GLY A 209 -2.90 -17.82 10.21
CA GLY A 209 -2.57 -19.19 9.84
C GLY A 209 -2.64 -19.49 8.33
N VAL A 210 -2.61 -18.48 7.47
CA VAL A 210 -2.45 -18.68 6.02
C VAL A 210 -0.99 -19.09 5.74
N PRO A 211 -0.74 -20.09 4.85
CA PRO A 211 0.60 -20.47 4.48
C PRO A 211 1.43 -19.32 3.94
N GLU A 212 2.71 -19.27 4.29
CA GLU A 212 3.61 -18.20 3.90
C GLU A 212 3.64 -17.97 2.40
N GLN A 213 3.75 -19.05 1.61
CA GLN A 213 3.76 -18.96 0.16
C GLN A 213 2.49 -18.27 -0.38
N THR A 214 1.32 -18.57 0.19
CA THR A 214 0.05 -17.94 -0.18
C THR A 214 0.04 -16.45 0.19
N ALA A 215 0.56 -16.09 1.35
CA ALA A 215 0.68 -14.69 1.77
C ALA A 215 1.65 -13.90 0.87
N ARG A 216 2.75 -14.52 0.42
CA ARG A 216 3.68 -13.95 -0.58
C ARG A 216 3.01 -13.75 -1.94
N GLN A 217 2.21 -14.71 -2.37
CA GLN A 217 1.45 -14.59 -3.63
C GLN A 217 0.48 -13.42 -3.58
N ASP A 218 -0.28 -13.21 -2.47
CA ASP A 218 -1.12 -12.01 -2.34
C ASP A 218 -0.30 -10.72 -2.40
N TYR A 219 0.85 -10.68 -1.73
CA TYR A 219 1.76 -9.54 -1.79
C TYR A 219 2.17 -9.21 -3.23
N LEU A 220 2.62 -10.20 -4.01
CA LEU A 220 3.09 -10.04 -5.39
C LEU A 220 1.98 -9.62 -6.37
N ARG A 221 0.71 -9.96 -6.10
CA ARG A 221 -0.44 -9.52 -6.92
C ARG A 221 -0.54 -8.00 -7.06
N SER A 222 0.09 -7.23 -6.18
CA SER A 222 0.12 -5.77 -6.33
C SER A 222 0.74 -5.33 -7.65
N ASN A 223 1.66 -6.11 -8.23
CA ASN A 223 2.24 -5.85 -9.55
C ASN A 223 1.17 -5.91 -10.65
N ASP A 224 0.28 -6.93 -10.61
CA ASP A 224 -0.79 -7.09 -11.60
C ASP A 224 -1.79 -5.93 -11.53
N PHE A 225 -2.22 -5.56 -10.32
CA PHE A 225 -3.18 -4.47 -10.14
C PHE A 225 -2.63 -3.10 -10.55
N ARG A 226 -1.34 -2.89 -10.39
CA ARG A 226 -0.69 -1.60 -10.66
C ARG A 226 -0.10 -1.47 -12.05
N ALA A 227 0.12 -2.57 -12.76
CA ALA A 227 0.86 -2.60 -14.03
C ALA A 227 0.48 -1.48 -15.01
N ALA A 228 -0.81 -1.30 -15.27
CA ALA A 228 -1.30 -0.29 -16.21
C ALA A 228 -1.11 1.15 -15.68
N ALA A 229 -1.35 1.39 -14.39
CA ALA A 229 -1.18 2.71 -13.79
C ALA A 229 0.29 3.11 -13.72
N ASP A 230 1.18 2.17 -13.38
CA ASP A 230 2.61 2.41 -13.29
C ASP A 230 3.25 2.63 -14.69
N ALA A 231 2.82 1.87 -15.71
CA ALA A 231 3.23 2.11 -17.09
C ALA A 231 2.76 3.48 -17.59
N LYS A 232 1.51 3.86 -17.30
CA LYS A 232 0.98 5.18 -17.63
C LYS A 232 1.77 6.30 -16.96
N LEU A 233 2.14 6.15 -15.68
CA LEU A 233 2.96 7.14 -14.98
C LEU A 233 4.33 7.29 -15.65
N ARG A 234 5.01 6.20 -16.01
CA ARG A 234 6.30 6.26 -16.73
C ARG A 234 6.18 7.01 -18.04
N GLU A 235 5.14 6.73 -18.82
CA GLU A 235 4.89 7.45 -20.08
C GLU A 235 4.62 8.94 -19.84
N GLN A 236 3.84 9.29 -18.82
CA GLN A 236 3.53 10.70 -18.50
C GLN A 236 4.79 11.48 -18.07
N VAL A 237 5.66 10.92 -17.23
CA VAL A 237 6.90 11.61 -16.82
C VAL A 237 7.87 11.77 -17.99
N LYS A 238 7.87 10.83 -18.94
CA LYS A 238 8.66 10.91 -20.18
C LYS A 238 8.13 12.01 -21.10
N GLN A 239 6.83 11.99 -21.40
CA GLN A 239 6.18 13.00 -22.25
C GLN A 239 6.27 14.41 -21.68
N ALA A 240 6.21 14.55 -20.37
CA ALA A 240 6.39 15.83 -19.68
C ALA A 240 7.86 16.29 -19.62
N GLY A 241 8.81 15.52 -20.13
CA GLY A 241 10.23 15.84 -20.15
C GLY A 241 10.91 15.79 -18.76
N TYR A 242 10.32 15.05 -17.82
CA TYR A 242 10.91 14.87 -16.47
C TYR A 242 11.98 13.78 -16.47
N MET A 243 11.80 12.71 -17.26
CA MET A 243 12.75 11.60 -17.36
C MET A 243 12.91 11.18 -18.82
N GLN A 244 14.15 11.01 -19.27
CA GLN A 244 14.44 10.41 -20.58
C GLN A 244 14.30 8.89 -20.53
N ASN A 245 14.75 8.28 -19.43
CA ASN A 245 14.62 6.84 -19.15
C ASN A 245 13.74 6.60 -17.93
N PRO A 246 12.39 6.57 -18.06
CA PRO A 246 11.49 6.35 -16.94
C PRO A 246 11.49 4.90 -16.42
N ASP A 247 12.10 3.95 -17.14
CA ASP A 247 12.20 2.56 -16.68
C ASP A 247 13.10 2.40 -15.46
N LEU A 248 13.92 3.40 -15.16
CA LEU A 248 14.62 3.51 -13.88
C LEU A 248 13.69 3.52 -12.67
N LEU A 249 12.39 3.82 -12.87
CA LEU A 249 11.37 3.77 -11.83
C LEU A 249 10.81 2.36 -11.59
N ILE A 250 11.01 1.41 -12.50
CA ILE A 250 10.42 0.07 -12.41
C ILE A 250 10.70 -0.60 -11.05
N PRO A 251 11.95 -0.65 -10.54
CA PRO A 251 12.21 -1.28 -9.25
C PRO A 251 11.51 -0.59 -8.07
N LEU A 252 11.21 0.71 -8.17
CA LEU A 252 10.44 1.45 -7.17
C LEU A 252 8.92 1.21 -7.29
N GLN A 253 8.44 0.80 -8.45
CA GLN A 253 7.01 0.57 -8.76
C GLN A 253 6.56 -0.85 -8.50
N GLU A 254 7.45 -1.82 -8.60
CA GLU A 254 7.18 -3.23 -8.34
C GLU A 254 7.32 -3.60 -6.87
N VAL A 255 6.68 -4.70 -6.48
CA VAL A 255 7.02 -5.49 -5.31
C VAL A 255 7.75 -6.75 -5.76
N ARG A 256 8.76 -7.17 -4.99
CA ARG A 256 9.62 -8.32 -5.31
C ARG A 256 9.84 -9.16 -4.06
N ASP A 257 10.09 -10.46 -4.25
CA ASP A 257 10.37 -11.35 -3.13
C ASP A 257 11.61 -10.93 -2.34
N ASP A 258 12.66 -10.45 -2.99
CA ASP A 258 13.90 -10.00 -2.35
C ASP A 258 13.69 -8.77 -1.45
N TYR A 259 12.73 -7.89 -1.79
CA TYR A 259 12.35 -6.78 -0.92
C TYR A 259 11.66 -7.29 0.35
N LEU A 260 10.66 -8.17 0.19
CA LEU A 260 9.97 -8.78 1.32
C LEU A 260 10.95 -9.59 2.19
N ASP A 261 11.87 -10.33 1.56
CA ASP A 261 12.92 -11.10 2.24
C ASP A 261 13.85 -10.22 3.08
N THR A 262 14.07 -8.97 2.67
CA THR A 262 14.85 -8.02 3.50
C THR A 262 14.16 -7.78 4.85
N ALA A 263 12.85 -7.55 4.86
CA ALA A 263 12.09 -7.39 6.10
C ALA A 263 12.01 -8.72 6.88
N VAL A 264 11.79 -9.85 6.20
CA VAL A 264 11.68 -11.18 6.83
C VAL A 264 13.01 -11.59 7.47
N ARG A 265 14.13 -11.47 6.78
CA ARG A 265 15.46 -11.77 7.36
C ARG A 265 15.77 -10.88 8.56
N LYS A 266 15.45 -9.58 8.48
CA LYS A 266 15.65 -8.66 9.60
C LYS A 266 14.77 -9.03 10.80
N LEU A 267 13.53 -9.41 10.55
CA LEU A 267 12.61 -9.93 11.58
C LEU A 267 13.21 -11.17 12.27
N GLU A 268 13.70 -12.14 11.47
CA GLU A 268 14.31 -13.37 12.02
C GLU A 268 15.59 -13.09 12.80
N GLN A 269 16.41 -12.16 12.33
CA GLN A 269 17.63 -11.73 13.02
C GLN A 269 17.34 -11.06 14.36
N GLU A 270 16.30 -10.22 14.44
CA GLU A 270 15.99 -9.45 15.65
C GLU A 270 15.13 -10.24 16.66
N TYR A 271 14.27 -11.14 16.19
CA TYR A 271 13.27 -11.84 17.03
C TYR A 271 13.43 -13.36 17.02
N GLY A 272 14.29 -13.93 16.21
CA GLY A 272 14.50 -15.38 16.09
C GLY A 272 13.38 -16.13 15.38
N SER A 273 12.13 -15.66 15.45
CA SER A 273 10.99 -16.31 14.79
C SER A 273 9.87 -15.32 14.48
N PHE A 274 9.02 -15.69 13.51
CA PHE A 274 7.80 -14.94 13.20
C PHE A 274 6.84 -14.88 14.41
N GLY A 275 6.73 -15.95 15.20
CA GLY A 275 5.91 -15.96 16.42
C GLY A 275 6.39 -14.95 17.44
N THR A 276 7.68 -14.92 17.75
CA THR A 276 8.29 -13.94 18.66
C THR A 276 8.16 -12.51 18.12
N PHE A 277 8.27 -12.32 16.80
CA PHE A 277 8.00 -11.02 16.19
C PHE A 277 6.55 -10.55 16.41
N LEU A 278 5.55 -11.44 16.32
CA LEU A 278 4.17 -11.07 16.63
C LEU A 278 4.01 -10.61 18.07
N THR A 279 4.58 -11.33 19.03
CA THR A 279 4.44 -11.03 20.46
C THR A 279 5.31 -9.84 20.88
N ASP A 280 6.61 -9.92 20.68
CA ASP A 280 7.58 -8.97 21.24
C ASP A 280 7.81 -7.78 20.27
N GLY A 281 7.75 -8.05 18.98
CA GLY A 281 7.90 -7.03 17.94
C GLY A 281 6.66 -6.16 17.78
N LEU A 282 5.49 -6.77 17.65
CA LEU A 282 4.22 -6.07 17.36
C LEU A 282 3.30 -5.92 18.58
N GLY A 283 3.61 -6.57 19.70
CA GLY A 283 2.77 -6.59 20.90
C GLY A 283 1.42 -7.28 20.67
N ILE A 284 1.42 -8.38 19.89
CA ILE A 284 0.25 -9.20 19.62
C ILE A 284 0.33 -10.45 20.47
N ASP A 285 -0.24 -10.40 21.66
CA ASP A 285 -0.27 -11.52 22.58
C ASP A 285 -1.19 -12.66 22.13
N GLY A 286 -1.12 -13.81 22.82
CA GLY A 286 -1.93 -14.98 22.49
C GLY A 286 -3.44 -14.72 22.53
N PHE A 287 -3.89 -13.87 23.45
CA PHE A 287 -5.31 -13.48 23.53
C PHE A 287 -5.76 -12.66 22.31
N THR A 288 -4.95 -11.72 21.89
CA THR A 288 -5.17 -10.92 20.67
C THR A 288 -5.17 -11.81 19.43
N LEU A 289 -4.25 -12.79 19.33
CA LEU A 289 -4.24 -13.74 18.21
C LEU A 289 -5.52 -14.59 18.15
N VAL A 290 -5.99 -15.08 19.30
CA VAL A 290 -7.26 -15.83 19.37
C VAL A 290 -8.44 -14.96 18.91
N LYS A 291 -8.51 -13.70 19.37
CA LYS A 291 -9.55 -12.77 18.93
C LYS A 291 -9.46 -12.48 17.42
N LEU A 292 -8.24 -12.25 16.92
CA LEU A 292 -7.99 -11.98 15.51
C LEU A 292 -8.48 -13.15 14.65
N ARG A 293 -8.12 -14.39 15.01
CA ARG A 293 -8.60 -15.58 14.29
C ARG A 293 -10.11 -15.72 14.35
N LYS A 294 -10.73 -15.56 15.53
CA LYS A 294 -12.18 -15.63 15.70
C LYS A 294 -12.92 -14.61 14.81
N ASN A 295 -12.35 -13.42 14.70
CA ASN A 295 -12.94 -12.35 13.89
C ASN A 295 -12.74 -12.58 12.38
N LEU A 296 -11.55 -13.00 11.97
CA LEU A 296 -11.15 -13.03 10.57
C LEU A 296 -11.21 -14.42 9.92
N VAL A 297 -11.36 -15.51 10.67
CA VAL A 297 -11.34 -16.89 10.13
C VAL A 297 -12.62 -17.63 10.48
N GLY A 298 -13.10 -18.44 9.51
CA GLY A 298 -14.32 -19.25 9.67
C GLY A 298 -14.43 -20.37 8.67
#